data_a1d2ee382a538a70d52eb082ff6b21a9
#
_entry.id   a1d2ee382a538a70d52eb082ff6b21a9
#
_cell.length_a   1.000
_cell.length_b   1.000
_cell.length_c   1.000
_cell.angle_alpha   90.00
_cell.angle_beta   90.00
_cell.angle_gamma   90.00
#
_symmetry.space_group_name_H-M   'P 1'
#
loop_
_entity.id
_entity.type
_entity.pdbx_description
1 polymer ?
#
loop_
_entity_poly.entity_id
_entity_poly.type
_entity_poly.pdbx_seq_one_letter_code
_entity_poly.pdbx_strand_id
1 'polypeptide(L)'
;TVAIVVSAFMLIKVVPVFAKMYDGMGIALPKPTAVILGMSDFLRGTGGLVMLISIISFVVAFKYLTTKNPAIRYKWHRQVLRMPVFGDLILKSLIARISLILGNLSAAGVNLLESLDIAKSVSNNVVVTEAIDNVKKGVFSGETLTKLFLKEPLFPPTFSQLISVGEQTGQLDEMFNSVAMYYEEEFDGAVDNMSSLIEPIMIVFMG
;
A
#
# COMPACT_ATOMS: atom_id res chain seq x y z
N THR A 1 2.14 -15.10 7.01
CA THR A 1 0.85 -15.86 7.17
C THR A 1 1.06 -17.18 7.91
N VAL A 2 2.05 -18.00 7.55
CA VAL A 2 2.32 -19.28 8.21
C VAL A 2 2.65 -19.09 9.69
N ALA A 3 3.50 -18.12 10.04
CA ALA A 3 3.87 -17.84 11.42
C ALA A 3 2.67 -17.49 12.31
N ILE A 4 1.71 -16.71 11.80
CA ILE A 4 0.49 -16.34 12.54
C ILE A 4 -0.38 -17.58 12.80
N VAL A 5 -0.52 -18.46 11.81
CA VAL A 5 -1.29 -19.70 11.94
C VAL A 5 -0.65 -20.64 12.96
N VAL A 6 0.69 -20.81 12.90
CA VAL A 6 1.45 -21.63 13.86
C VAL A 6 1.35 -21.03 15.27
N SER A 7 1.52 -19.72 15.44
CA SER A 7 1.39 -19.06 16.73
C SER A 7 -0.03 -19.21 17.31
N ALA A 8 -1.07 -19.03 16.48
CA ALA A 8 -2.44 -19.24 16.90
C ALA A 8 -2.71 -20.70 17.31
N PHE A 9 -2.19 -21.66 16.54
CA PHE A 9 -2.28 -23.08 16.88
C PHE A 9 -1.59 -23.41 18.21
N MET A 10 -0.39 -22.86 18.43
CA MET A 10 0.35 -23.01 19.70
C MET A 10 -0.45 -22.44 20.87
N LEU A 11 -0.98 -21.21 20.74
CA LEU A 11 -1.80 -20.58 21.77
C LEU A 11 -3.09 -21.37 22.07
N ILE A 12 -3.76 -21.90 21.04
CA ILE A 12 -5.06 -22.54 21.20
C ILE A 12 -4.93 -24.00 21.64
N LYS A 13 -3.91 -24.73 21.22
CA LYS A 13 -3.80 -26.19 21.46
C LYS A 13 -2.70 -26.54 22.45
N VAL A 14 -1.50 -25.94 22.34
CA VAL A 14 -0.33 -26.37 23.11
C VAL A 14 -0.29 -25.72 24.50
N VAL A 15 -0.48 -24.41 24.56
CA VAL A 15 -0.41 -23.66 25.85
C VAL A 15 -1.36 -24.21 26.93
N PRO A 16 -2.62 -24.58 26.64
CA PRO A 16 -3.52 -25.14 27.67
C PRO A 16 -3.14 -26.53 28.16
N VAL A 17 -2.44 -27.31 27.34
CA VAL A 17 -1.94 -28.63 27.77
C VAL A 17 -0.86 -28.46 28.84
N PHE A 18 0.08 -27.52 28.62
CA PHE A 18 1.10 -27.19 29.62
C PHE A 18 0.45 -26.61 30.91
N ALA A 19 -0.54 -25.76 30.79
CA ALA A 19 -1.25 -25.22 31.95
C ALA A 19 -1.83 -26.31 32.83
N LYS A 20 -2.51 -27.30 32.26
CA LYS A 20 -3.07 -28.45 32.99
C LYS A 20 -1.99 -29.31 33.67
N MET A 21 -0.80 -29.41 33.07
CA MET A 21 0.35 -30.13 33.71
C MET A 21 0.85 -29.38 34.94
N TYR A 22 0.96 -28.05 34.89
CA TYR A 22 1.36 -27.23 36.04
C TYR A 22 0.33 -27.28 37.18
N ASP A 23 -0.97 -27.17 36.83
CA ASP A 23 -2.05 -27.32 37.81
C ASP A 23 -2.02 -28.68 38.50
N GLY A 24 -1.74 -29.76 37.74
CA GLY A 24 -1.63 -31.12 38.28
C GLY A 24 -0.43 -31.32 39.22
N MET A 25 0.62 -30.49 39.12
CA MET A 25 1.78 -30.50 39.97
C MET A 25 1.68 -29.57 41.20
N GLY A 26 0.57 -28.78 41.29
CA GLY A 26 0.36 -27.82 42.38
C GLY A 26 1.34 -26.65 42.38
N ILE A 27 1.99 -26.38 41.26
CA ILE A 27 2.97 -25.29 41.10
C ILE A 27 2.29 -24.06 40.52
N ALA A 28 2.47 -22.92 41.19
CA ALA A 28 1.96 -21.66 40.69
C ALA A 28 2.62 -21.27 39.35
N LEU A 29 1.80 -20.95 38.36
CA LEU A 29 2.27 -20.53 37.02
C LEU A 29 3.06 -19.21 37.08
N PRO A 30 4.20 -19.12 36.37
CA PRO A 30 4.91 -17.86 36.22
C PRO A 30 4.00 -16.78 35.61
N LYS A 31 4.13 -15.53 36.06
CA LYS A 31 3.30 -14.39 35.60
C LYS A 31 3.21 -14.25 34.09
N PRO A 32 4.30 -14.37 33.28
CA PRO A 32 4.22 -14.31 31.83
C PRO A 32 3.33 -15.41 31.22
N THR A 33 3.44 -16.63 31.76
CA THR A 33 2.65 -17.78 31.29
C THR A 33 1.15 -17.60 31.62
N ALA A 34 0.83 -17.03 32.78
CA ALA A 34 -0.55 -16.72 33.16
C ALA A 34 -1.21 -15.72 32.23
N VAL A 35 -0.47 -14.70 31.76
CA VAL A 35 -0.96 -13.74 30.76
C VAL A 35 -1.25 -14.44 29.43
N ILE A 36 -0.35 -15.28 28.95
CA ILE A 36 -0.52 -16.03 27.70
C ILE A 36 -1.71 -16.99 27.80
N LEU A 37 -1.94 -17.61 28.94
CA LEU A 37 -3.10 -18.45 29.20
C LEU A 37 -4.40 -17.64 29.15
N GLY A 38 -4.43 -16.48 29.81
CA GLY A 38 -5.60 -15.59 29.77
C GLY A 38 -5.94 -15.16 28.33
N MET A 39 -4.94 -14.87 27.51
CA MET A 39 -5.12 -14.61 26.08
C MET A 39 -5.64 -15.83 25.31
N SER A 40 -5.14 -17.02 25.62
CA SER A 40 -5.58 -18.28 25.03
C SER A 40 -7.05 -18.56 25.36
N ASP A 41 -7.43 -18.42 26.62
CA ASP A 41 -8.80 -18.66 27.10
C ASP A 41 -9.78 -17.63 26.51
N PHE A 42 -9.36 -16.37 26.41
CA PHE A 42 -10.14 -15.34 25.72
C PHE A 42 -10.39 -15.68 24.25
N LEU A 43 -9.35 -16.14 23.54
CA LEU A 43 -9.44 -16.53 22.13
C LEU A 43 -10.29 -17.78 21.90
N ARG A 44 -10.27 -18.73 22.84
CA ARG A 44 -11.08 -19.97 22.78
C ARG A 44 -12.52 -19.78 23.19
N GLY A 45 -12.77 -18.79 24.05
CA GLY A 45 -14.09 -18.49 24.57
C GLY A 45 -14.94 -17.63 23.62
N THR A 46 -16.05 -17.18 24.16
CA THR A 46 -16.96 -16.23 23.49
C THR A 46 -16.26 -14.94 23.08
N GLY A 47 -15.21 -14.53 23.81
CA GLY A 47 -14.38 -13.36 23.50
C GLY A 47 -13.71 -13.43 22.12
N GLY A 48 -13.15 -14.59 21.77
CA GLY A 48 -12.53 -14.80 20.45
C GLY A 48 -13.54 -14.73 19.30
N LEU A 49 -14.73 -15.32 19.47
CA LEU A 49 -15.80 -15.23 18.48
C LEU A 49 -16.32 -13.80 18.31
N VAL A 50 -16.53 -13.08 19.41
CA VAL A 50 -16.94 -11.67 19.38
C VAL A 50 -15.88 -10.80 18.72
N MET A 51 -14.60 -11.03 19.02
CA MET A 51 -13.48 -10.33 18.37
C MET A 51 -13.44 -10.59 16.86
N LEU A 52 -13.58 -11.84 16.42
CA LEU A 52 -13.62 -12.18 14.99
C LEU A 52 -14.81 -11.53 14.26
N ILE A 53 -16.00 -11.62 14.84
CA ILE A 53 -17.21 -11.00 14.28
C ILE A 53 -17.05 -9.48 14.23
N SER A 54 -16.47 -8.87 15.27
CA SER A 54 -16.20 -7.42 15.32
C SER A 54 -15.22 -7.00 14.23
N ILE A 55 -14.11 -7.75 14.02
CA ILE A 55 -13.12 -7.47 12.97
C ILE A 55 -13.78 -7.60 11.59
N ILE A 56 -14.51 -8.68 11.36
CA ILE A 56 -15.19 -8.90 10.06
C ILE A 56 -16.23 -7.79 9.81
N SER A 57 -17.05 -7.48 10.81
CA SER A 57 -18.04 -6.40 10.74
C SER A 57 -17.38 -5.04 10.47
N PHE A 58 -16.27 -4.75 11.15
CA PHE A 58 -15.50 -3.52 10.95
C PHE A 58 -14.93 -3.43 9.52
N VAL A 59 -14.32 -4.51 9.02
CA VAL A 59 -13.76 -4.56 7.65
C VAL A 59 -14.87 -4.39 6.61
N VAL A 60 -16.01 -5.07 6.79
CA VAL A 60 -17.15 -4.97 5.88
C VAL A 60 -17.76 -3.57 5.92
N ALA A 61 -17.99 -3.01 7.10
CA ALA A 61 -18.53 -1.67 7.28
C ALA A 61 -17.57 -0.62 6.69
N PHE A 62 -16.27 -0.75 6.95
CA PHE A 62 -15.25 0.14 6.40
C PHE A 62 -15.23 0.08 4.86
N LYS A 63 -15.24 -1.13 4.29
CA LYS A 63 -15.29 -1.32 2.83
C LYS A 63 -16.57 -0.75 2.24
N TYR A 64 -17.71 -0.95 2.90
CA TYR A 64 -18.99 -0.39 2.48
C TYR A 64 -19.00 1.14 2.50
N LEU A 65 -18.48 1.75 3.57
CA LEU A 65 -18.39 3.21 3.71
C LEU A 65 -17.43 3.83 2.68
N THR A 66 -16.27 3.21 2.44
CA THR A 66 -15.30 3.70 1.45
C THR A 66 -15.79 3.53 0.01
N THR A 67 -16.65 2.54 -0.26
CA THR A 67 -17.22 2.32 -1.59
C THR A 67 -18.39 3.25 -1.87
N LYS A 68 -19.25 3.49 -0.87
CA LYS A 68 -20.47 4.29 -1.02
C LYS A 68 -20.23 5.81 -0.93
N ASN A 69 -19.23 6.23 -0.15
CA ASN A 69 -19.00 7.66 0.09
C ASN A 69 -17.70 8.13 -0.57
N PRO A 70 -17.78 8.91 -1.67
CA PRO A 70 -16.59 9.37 -2.40
C PRO A 70 -15.68 10.26 -1.56
N ALA A 71 -16.23 11.03 -0.60
CA ALA A 71 -15.43 11.88 0.28
C ALA A 71 -14.59 11.08 1.27
N ILE A 72 -15.13 9.98 1.81
CA ILE A 72 -14.40 9.07 2.71
C ILE A 72 -13.32 8.33 1.90
N ARG A 73 -13.64 7.85 0.71
CA ARG A 73 -12.70 7.20 -0.19
C ARG A 73 -11.52 8.11 -0.55
N TYR A 74 -11.78 9.37 -0.87
CA TYR A 74 -10.73 10.35 -1.17
C TYR A 74 -9.82 10.59 0.04
N LYS A 75 -10.40 10.86 1.21
CA LYS A 75 -9.63 11.05 2.46
C LYS A 75 -8.77 9.84 2.78
N TRP A 76 -9.31 8.65 2.64
CA TRP A 76 -8.59 7.40 2.87
C TRP A 76 -7.41 7.23 1.92
N HIS A 77 -7.63 7.36 0.60
CA HIS A 77 -6.59 7.24 -0.40
C HIS A 77 -5.49 8.30 -0.21
N ARG A 78 -5.87 9.52 0.15
CA ARG A 78 -4.93 10.59 0.49
C ARG A 78 -4.12 10.27 1.75
N GLN A 79 -4.75 9.71 2.77
CA GLN A 79 -4.08 9.33 4.02
C GLN A 79 -3.09 8.19 3.78
N VAL A 80 -3.47 7.19 2.98
CA VAL A 80 -2.59 6.07 2.62
C VAL A 80 -1.32 6.58 1.91
N LEU A 81 -1.44 7.52 0.98
CA LEU A 81 -0.29 8.13 0.30
C LEU A 81 0.60 8.98 1.23
N ARG A 82 0.07 9.41 2.38
CA ARG A 82 0.82 10.18 3.39
C ARG A 82 1.44 9.32 4.50
N MET A 83 1.16 8.02 4.51
CA MET A 83 1.73 7.12 5.51
C MET A 83 3.25 7.03 5.34
N PRO A 84 4.02 7.18 6.42
CA PRO A 84 5.46 7.02 6.34
C PRO A 84 5.79 5.61 5.82
N VAL A 85 6.79 5.48 4.97
CA VAL A 85 7.27 4.25 4.33
C VAL A 85 6.29 3.68 3.29
N PHE A 86 5.06 3.30 3.67
CA PHE A 86 4.08 2.70 2.76
C PHE A 86 3.53 3.67 1.72
N GLY A 87 3.37 4.95 2.08
CA GLY A 87 2.87 5.97 1.15
C GLY A 87 3.84 6.21 -0.01
N ASP A 88 5.12 6.28 0.29
CA ASP A 88 6.18 6.44 -0.70
C ASP A 88 6.25 5.24 -1.65
N LEU A 89 6.20 4.01 -1.12
CA LEU A 89 6.14 2.78 -1.92
C LEU A 89 4.94 2.76 -2.87
N ILE A 90 3.76 3.07 -2.35
CA ILE A 90 2.53 3.08 -3.17
C ILE A 90 2.64 4.14 -4.26
N LEU A 91 3.15 5.32 -3.93
CA LEU A 91 3.32 6.40 -4.90
C LEU A 91 4.30 6.03 -6.01
N LYS A 92 5.48 5.50 -5.66
CA LYS A 92 6.50 5.05 -6.63
C LYS A 92 5.93 3.97 -7.57
N SER A 93 5.24 2.96 -7.02
CA SER A 93 4.58 1.92 -7.82
C SER A 93 3.49 2.47 -8.75
N LEU A 94 2.71 3.45 -8.29
CA LEU A 94 1.68 4.08 -9.13
C LEU A 94 2.30 4.92 -10.24
N ILE A 95 3.34 5.71 -9.95
CA ILE A 95 4.05 6.51 -10.95
C ILE A 95 4.70 5.60 -11.99
N ALA A 96 5.42 4.55 -11.57
CA ALA A 96 6.03 3.59 -12.49
C ALA A 96 5.00 2.99 -13.45
N ARG A 97 3.89 2.50 -12.91
CA ARG A 97 2.80 1.89 -13.71
C ARG A 97 2.15 2.87 -14.68
N ILE A 98 1.84 4.09 -14.22
CA ILE A 98 1.23 5.12 -15.08
C ILE A 98 2.18 5.50 -16.20
N SER A 99 3.46 5.70 -15.88
CA SER A 99 4.49 6.05 -16.86
C SER A 99 4.70 4.96 -17.90
N LEU A 100 4.75 3.69 -17.47
CA LEU A 100 4.85 2.55 -18.37
C LEU A 100 3.67 2.49 -19.37
N ILE A 101 2.45 2.74 -18.89
CA ILE A 101 1.26 2.76 -19.74
C ILE A 101 1.32 3.93 -20.72
N LEU A 102 1.66 5.13 -20.24
CA LEU A 102 1.77 6.31 -21.09
C LEU A 102 2.88 6.14 -22.14
N GLY A 103 4.04 5.58 -21.76
CA GLY A 103 5.14 5.29 -22.67
C GLY A 103 4.75 4.31 -23.76
N ASN A 104 4.16 3.17 -23.38
CA ASN A 104 3.73 2.14 -24.34
C ASN A 104 2.64 2.64 -25.31
N LEU A 105 1.66 3.40 -24.79
CA LEU A 105 0.59 3.96 -25.63
C LEU A 105 1.12 5.06 -26.56
N SER A 106 2.05 5.90 -26.07
CA SER A 106 2.71 6.91 -26.87
C SER A 106 3.55 6.29 -27.98
N ALA A 107 4.32 5.25 -27.68
CA ALA A 107 5.09 4.49 -28.68
C ALA A 107 4.19 3.80 -29.74
N ALA A 108 3.00 3.39 -29.34
CA ALA A 108 1.97 2.85 -30.25
C ALA A 108 1.24 3.92 -31.06
N GLY A 109 1.56 5.20 -30.88
CA GLY A 109 0.92 6.33 -31.59
C GLY A 109 -0.49 6.67 -31.10
N VAL A 110 -0.89 6.21 -29.91
CA VAL A 110 -2.19 6.55 -29.30
C VAL A 110 -2.17 8.02 -28.88
N ASN A 111 -3.29 8.70 -29.10
CA ASN A 111 -3.42 10.10 -28.71
C ASN A 111 -3.21 10.27 -27.19
N LEU A 112 -2.47 11.32 -26.80
CA LEU A 112 -2.12 11.59 -25.41
C LEU A 112 -3.33 11.70 -24.48
N LEU A 113 -4.43 12.32 -24.91
CA LEU A 113 -5.65 12.46 -24.12
C LEU A 113 -6.31 11.09 -23.83
N GLU A 114 -6.28 10.20 -24.80
CA GLU A 114 -6.77 8.83 -24.66
C GLU A 114 -5.84 8.02 -23.78
N SER A 115 -4.52 8.18 -23.94
CA SER A 115 -3.51 7.54 -23.09
C SER A 115 -3.67 7.93 -21.61
N LEU A 116 -3.96 9.20 -21.33
CA LEU A 116 -4.26 9.69 -19.98
C LEU A 116 -5.53 9.06 -19.38
N ASP A 117 -6.58 8.84 -20.19
CA ASP A 117 -7.81 8.16 -19.73
C ASP A 117 -7.53 6.68 -19.37
N ILE A 118 -6.74 6.00 -20.18
CA ILE A 118 -6.35 4.61 -19.92
C ILE A 118 -5.49 4.54 -18.64
N ALA A 119 -4.47 5.39 -18.52
CA ALA A 119 -3.60 5.47 -17.36
C ALA A 119 -4.38 5.76 -16.05
N LYS A 120 -5.37 6.66 -16.12
CA LYS A 120 -6.30 6.96 -15.04
C LYS A 120 -7.06 5.72 -14.57
N SER A 121 -7.56 4.90 -15.51
CA SER A 121 -8.38 3.72 -15.18
C SER A 121 -7.61 2.65 -14.39
N VAL A 122 -6.30 2.60 -14.56
CA VAL A 122 -5.41 1.61 -13.92
C VAL A 122 -4.92 2.05 -12.54
N SER A 123 -5.04 3.35 -12.21
CA SER A 123 -4.45 3.90 -10.98
C SER A 123 -5.09 3.38 -9.68
N ASN A 124 -6.35 2.91 -9.71
CA ASN A 124 -7.14 2.47 -8.54
C ASN A 124 -7.09 3.42 -7.32
N ASN A 125 -6.54 4.63 -7.47
CA ASN A 125 -6.41 5.63 -6.42
C ASN A 125 -7.08 6.93 -6.87
N VAL A 126 -8.10 7.38 -6.11
CA VAL A 126 -8.91 8.55 -6.48
C VAL A 126 -8.09 9.84 -6.53
N VAL A 127 -7.07 9.98 -5.68
CA VAL A 127 -6.19 11.16 -5.66
C VAL A 127 -5.36 11.21 -6.95
N VAL A 128 -4.82 10.07 -7.37
CA VAL A 128 -4.06 9.94 -8.63
C VAL A 128 -4.98 10.16 -9.83
N THR A 129 -6.19 9.59 -9.78
CA THR A 129 -7.21 9.78 -10.81
C THR A 129 -7.53 11.25 -11.01
N GLU A 130 -7.71 12.01 -9.92
CA GLU A 130 -7.97 13.45 -9.96
C GLU A 130 -6.78 14.24 -10.54
N ALA A 131 -5.56 13.91 -10.12
CA ALA A 131 -4.35 14.54 -10.63
C ALA A 131 -4.21 14.33 -12.16
N ILE A 132 -4.44 13.11 -12.66
CA ILE A 132 -4.42 12.82 -14.11
C ILE A 132 -5.56 13.56 -14.83
N ASP A 133 -6.75 13.66 -14.23
CA ASP A 133 -7.86 14.42 -14.80
C ASP A 133 -7.53 15.92 -14.93
N ASN A 134 -6.83 16.50 -13.95
CA ASN A 134 -6.37 17.88 -14.00
C ASN A 134 -5.35 18.07 -15.13
N VAL A 135 -4.38 17.17 -15.23
CA VAL A 135 -3.40 17.17 -16.33
C VAL A 135 -4.11 17.08 -17.68
N LYS A 136 -5.06 16.14 -17.83
CA LYS A 136 -5.83 15.98 -19.07
C LYS A 136 -6.57 17.26 -19.47
N LYS A 137 -7.24 17.93 -18.51
CA LYS A 137 -7.94 19.20 -18.76
C LYS A 137 -6.98 20.29 -19.22
N GLY A 138 -5.80 20.37 -18.62
CA GLY A 138 -4.78 21.34 -19.01
C GLY A 138 -4.22 21.07 -20.41
N VAL A 139 -3.96 19.81 -20.76
CA VAL A 139 -3.54 19.41 -22.12
C VAL A 139 -4.61 19.79 -23.14
N PHE A 140 -5.89 19.55 -22.85
CA PHE A 140 -6.99 19.96 -23.69
C PHE A 140 -7.06 21.50 -23.90
N SER A 141 -6.62 22.27 -22.91
CA SER A 141 -6.52 23.74 -22.97
C SER A 141 -5.21 24.24 -23.63
N GLY A 142 -4.34 23.33 -24.10
CA GLY A 142 -3.09 23.68 -24.79
C GLY A 142 -1.91 23.99 -23.86
N GLU A 143 -2.02 23.69 -22.55
CA GLU A 143 -0.88 23.82 -21.65
C GLU A 143 0.12 22.66 -21.85
N THR A 144 1.41 22.91 -21.60
CA THR A 144 2.47 21.91 -21.70
C THR A 144 2.37 20.88 -20.58
N LEU A 145 2.69 19.61 -20.88
CA LEU A 145 2.70 18.51 -19.92
C LEU A 145 3.58 18.82 -18.72
N THR A 146 4.76 19.35 -18.95
CA THR A 146 5.71 19.75 -17.92
C THR A 146 5.09 20.68 -16.90
N LYS A 147 4.41 21.75 -17.35
CA LYS A 147 3.75 22.71 -16.45
C LYS A 147 2.62 22.08 -15.66
N LEU A 148 1.87 21.18 -16.28
CA LEU A 148 0.75 20.51 -15.65
C LEU A 148 1.21 19.55 -14.55
N PHE A 149 2.20 18.71 -14.82
CA PHE A 149 2.75 17.81 -13.81
C PHE A 149 3.45 18.55 -12.67
N LEU A 150 4.10 19.70 -12.94
CA LEU A 150 4.66 20.55 -11.88
C LEU A 150 3.63 21.16 -10.96
N LYS A 151 2.41 21.43 -11.46
CA LYS A 151 1.30 21.93 -10.64
C LYS A 151 0.69 20.88 -9.72
N GLU A 152 0.87 19.62 -10.05
CA GLU A 152 0.32 18.50 -9.28
C GLU A 152 1.32 18.01 -8.21
N PRO A 153 1.05 18.27 -6.92
CA PRO A 153 1.99 17.95 -5.85
C PRO A 153 2.19 16.45 -5.63
N LEU A 154 1.41 15.63 -6.32
CA LEU A 154 1.54 14.18 -6.30
C LEU A 154 2.78 13.68 -7.05
N PHE A 155 3.15 14.38 -8.13
CA PHE A 155 4.28 13.99 -8.95
C PHE A 155 5.56 14.67 -8.47
N PRO A 156 6.62 13.88 -8.15
CA PRO A 156 7.90 14.45 -7.73
C PRO A 156 8.54 15.32 -8.83
N PRO A 157 9.38 16.29 -8.46
CA PRO A 157 10.05 17.16 -9.44
C PRO A 157 10.86 16.41 -10.50
N THR A 158 11.48 15.29 -10.13
CA THR A 158 12.24 14.42 -11.06
C THR A 158 11.36 13.91 -12.19
N PHE A 159 10.10 13.54 -11.89
CA PHE A 159 9.12 13.14 -12.91
C PHE A 159 8.95 14.26 -13.95
N SER A 160 8.62 15.47 -13.50
CA SER A 160 8.36 16.62 -14.38
C SER A 160 9.59 17.03 -15.19
N GLN A 161 10.81 16.86 -14.62
CA GLN A 161 12.05 17.14 -15.33
C GLN A 161 12.27 16.20 -16.52
N LEU A 162 12.06 14.89 -16.31
CA LEU A 162 12.18 13.90 -17.40
C LEU A 162 11.12 14.13 -18.48
N ILE A 163 9.87 14.41 -18.08
CA ILE A 163 8.81 14.75 -19.05
C ILE A 163 9.13 16.02 -19.84
N SER A 164 9.77 17.02 -19.19
CA SER A 164 10.21 18.24 -19.88
C SER A 164 11.19 17.94 -21.02
N VAL A 165 12.13 17.02 -20.81
CA VAL A 165 13.06 16.61 -21.86
C VAL A 165 12.30 15.96 -23.02
N GLY A 166 11.40 15.03 -22.74
CA GLY A 166 10.58 14.38 -23.77
C GLY A 166 9.67 15.33 -24.54
N GLU A 167 9.11 16.32 -23.87
CA GLU A 167 8.28 17.34 -24.49
C GLU A 167 9.07 18.26 -25.43
N GLN A 168 10.31 18.62 -25.06
CA GLN A 168 11.21 19.46 -25.87
C GLN A 168 11.81 18.70 -27.07
N THR A 169 12.11 17.42 -26.91
CA THR A 169 12.70 16.58 -27.96
C THR A 169 11.68 15.88 -28.84
N GLY A 170 10.41 15.89 -28.45
CA GLY A 170 9.34 15.13 -29.10
C GLY A 170 9.37 13.61 -28.81
N GLN A 171 10.16 13.17 -27.83
CA GLN A 171 10.38 11.75 -27.45
C GLN A 171 9.68 11.44 -26.12
N LEU A 172 8.40 11.74 -26.01
CA LEU A 172 7.63 11.50 -24.80
C LEU A 172 7.52 10.01 -24.42
N ASP A 173 7.46 9.15 -25.41
CA ASP A 173 7.43 7.69 -25.25
C ASP A 173 8.69 7.16 -24.56
N GLU A 174 9.86 7.57 -24.99
CA GLU A 174 11.14 7.18 -24.36
C GLU A 174 11.26 7.75 -22.95
N MET A 175 10.83 9.00 -22.75
CA MET A 175 10.92 9.63 -21.43
C MET A 175 9.93 9.01 -20.44
N PHE A 176 8.71 8.69 -20.83
CA PHE A 176 7.77 7.97 -19.97
C PHE A 176 8.30 6.58 -19.61
N ASN A 177 8.92 5.84 -20.54
CA ASN A 177 9.55 4.56 -20.26
C ASN A 177 10.75 4.71 -19.30
N SER A 178 11.57 5.74 -19.48
CA SER A 178 12.69 6.05 -18.58
C SER A 178 12.19 6.38 -17.16
N VAL A 179 11.11 7.15 -17.05
CA VAL A 179 10.46 7.42 -15.76
C VAL A 179 9.93 6.14 -15.13
N ALA A 180 9.32 5.26 -15.91
CA ALA A 180 8.80 3.99 -15.42
C ALA A 180 9.92 3.14 -14.80
N MET A 181 11.04 2.95 -15.54
CA MET A 181 12.20 2.20 -15.05
C MET A 181 12.81 2.84 -13.80
N TYR A 182 12.98 4.17 -13.79
CA TYR A 182 13.52 4.89 -12.62
C TYR A 182 12.68 4.66 -11.36
N TYR A 183 11.35 4.78 -11.47
CA TYR A 183 10.48 4.58 -10.31
C TYR A 183 10.28 3.10 -9.93
N GLU A 184 10.49 2.16 -10.85
CA GLU A 184 10.54 0.74 -10.56
C GLU A 184 11.79 0.40 -9.73
N GLU A 185 12.97 0.89 -10.12
CA GLU A 185 14.21 0.74 -9.35
C GLU A 185 14.10 1.41 -7.96
N GLU A 186 13.52 2.61 -7.89
CA GLU A 186 13.27 3.30 -6.63
C GLU A 186 12.30 2.55 -5.72
N PHE A 187 11.31 1.88 -6.29
CA PHE A 187 10.37 1.02 -5.56
C PHE A 187 11.09 -0.22 -5.02
N ASP A 188 11.85 -0.92 -5.86
CA ASP A 188 12.60 -2.11 -5.46
C ASP A 188 13.62 -1.80 -4.36
N GLY A 189 14.37 -0.71 -4.50
CA GLY A 189 15.30 -0.23 -3.47
C GLY A 189 14.59 0.11 -2.14
N ALA A 190 13.39 0.67 -2.19
CA ALA A 190 12.62 0.94 -0.99
C ALA A 190 12.08 -0.35 -0.33
N VAL A 191 11.70 -1.37 -1.11
CA VAL A 191 11.31 -2.70 -0.62
C VAL A 191 12.49 -3.40 0.05
N ASP A 192 13.68 -3.34 -0.53
CA ASP A 192 14.90 -3.92 0.03
C ASP A 192 15.29 -3.24 1.35
N ASN A 193 15.17 -1.92 1.42
CA ASN A 193 15.36 -1.16 2.66
C ASN A 193 14.35 -1.57 3.75
N MET A 194 13.09 -1.81 3.38
CA MET A 194 12.10 -2.34 4.34
C MET A 194 12.44 -3.74 4.80
N SER A 195 12.90 -4.60 3.90
CA SER A 195 13.27 -5.98 4.23
C SER A 195 14.44 -6.01 5.22
N SER A 196 15.39 -5.09 5.11
CA SER A 196 16.51 -4.95 6.05
C SER A 196 16.09 -4.52 7.46
N LEU A 197 14.94 -3.84 7.61
CA LEU A 197 14.38 -3.48 8.92
C LEU A 197 13.64 -4.64 9.60
N ILE A 198 13.24 -5.66 8.84
CA ILE A 198 12.56 -6.84 9.40
C ILE A 198 13.54 -7.68 10.22
N GLU A 199 14.80 -7.74 9.81
CA GLU A 199 15.82 -8.54 10.50
C GLU A 199 16.05 -8.15 11.98
N PRO A 200 16.28 -6.86 12.33
CA PRO A 200 16.35 -6.43 13.73
C PRO A 200 15.05 -6.68 14.51
N ILE A 201 13.90 -6.50 13.86
CA ILE A 201 12.60 -6.74 14.48
C ILE A 201 12.44 -8.22 14.81
N MET A 202 12.82 -9.11 13.90
CA MET A 202 12.77 -10.56 14.12
C MET A 202 13.72 -10.98 15.25
N ILE A 203 14.91 -10.39 15.35
CA ILE A 203 15.86 -10.67 16.44
C ILE A 203 15.26 -10.28 17.80
N VAL A 204 14.63 -9.11 17.90
CA VAL A 204 13.98 -8.63 19.13
C VAL A 204 12.79 -9.51 19.53
N PHE A 205 12.04 -10.05 18.56
CA PHE A 205 10.86 -10.90 18.85
C PHE A 205 11.24 -12.37 19.12
N MET A 206 12.36 -12.85 18.61
CA MET A 206 12.79 -14.24 18.76
C MET A 206 13.85 -14.45 19.85
N GLY A 207 14.55 -13.40 20.32
CA GLY A 207 15.51 -13.42 21.43
C GLY A 207 14.88 -13.01 22.73
#